data_643d0cc3a3c6469e481ccfce5ad1123e
#
_entry.id   643d0cc3a3c6469e481ccfce5ad1123e
#
_cell.length_a   1.000
_cell.length_b   1.000
_cell.length_c   1.000
_cell.angle_alpha   90.00
_cell.angle_beta   90.00
_cell.angle_gamma   90.00
#
_symmetry.space_group_name_H-M   'P 1'
#
loop_
_entity.id
_entity.type
_entity.pdbx_description
1 polymer ?
#
loop_
_entity_poly.entity_id
_entity_poly.type
_entity_poly.pdbx_seq_one_letter_code
_entity_poly.pdbx_strand_id
1 'polypeptide(L)'
;MKRYKFYSLIVLALCFFSCESDFLETPPQDRFTDELYWKTEANVQTFAYGFYPNYFTGYGSGFTWGSYFSGQTLNDDFGPSNPSRFIQQVPTSGGGWSFAWVRKANIFINRVQTVPMDQEAIDHWTGVGRLFRGLEYHGLVNRFGDVPYFDEELSEVDNDQLYKSRDDRTFVMDKVLEDFQFAAENVRENVASEGLMVDRNVVLGFMSRVFLFEGTWQKYHENNPAKAMEYLEAAKWAAEQVINSGEFSLGNYREVFNSLSLSGNPEVLLYREYEPGMLTHSLNSYNNKEPQTGPSKDAIESYLADDGLPIGISSQYQGDRGIENVMANRDPRIYETFVSDELRINGVHSNYSTTGYATHKFLNEEIADLPEGSSNLNPTDAPVLRYGEILINYAEATAELATLGGSELTQEDLDMSVNVLRNRPGINLPDLQVIGGLPAVNGQVYDDPARDSDVPAMLWEIRRERRIELMMEGFRLDDLRRWKKLEYVDMVDNPDINRGAWVDIDDYPGANLTNLALTEGDQGYIIPAPAGTPRIFDNERVYLNPIPLDQIVLYRDQGYTLEQNPGW
;
A
#
# COMPACT_ATOMS: atom_id res chain seq x y z
N MET A 1 -80.31 32.47 26.42
CA MET A 1 -79.63 31.91 25.20
C MET A 1 -78.62 32.84 24.56
N LYS A 2 -78.61 34.17 24.71
CA LYS A 2 -77.58 35.03 24.04
C LYS A 2 -76.24 35.10 24.79
N ARG A 3 -76.15 34.80 26.09
CA ARG A 3 -74.86 34.80 26.83
C ARG A 3 -74.00 33.60 26.60
N TYR A 4 -74.54 32.41 26.34
CA TYR A 4 -73.74 31.19 26.05
C TYR A 4 -73.11 31.20 24.69
N LYS A 5 -73.70 31.86 23.69
CA LYS A 5 -73.08 32.00 22.32
C LYS A 5 -71.87 32.91 22.34
N PHE A 6 -71.77 33.87 23.24
CA PHE A 6 -70.65 34.77 23.38
C PHE A 6 -69.41 34.07 24.01
N TYR A 7 -69.66 33.24 25.04
CA TYR A 7 -68.57 32.43 25.64
C TYR A 7 -68.08 31.32 24.74
N SER A 8 -68.93 30.71 23.93
CA SER A 8 -68.52 29.74 22.90
C SER A 8 -67.60 30.35 21.80
N LEU A 9 -67.83 31.61 21.44
CA LEU A 9 -67.03 32.32 20.45
C LEU A 9 -65.65 32.72 20.98
N ILE A 10 -65.60 33.10 22.30
CA ILE A 10 -64.33 33.41 22.99
C ILE A 10 -63.48 32.15 23.17
N VAL A 11 -64.06 31.00 23.50
CA VAL A 11 -63.35 29.73 23.61
C VAL A 11 -62.84 29.24 22.23
N LEU A 12 -63.65 29.46 21.18
CA LEU A 12 -63.21 29.12 19.81
C LEU A 12 -62.11 30.04 19.31
N ALA A 13 -62.07 31.30 19.65
CA ALA A 13 -61.01 32.24 19.32
C ALA A 13 -59.69 31.98 20.07
N LEU A 14 -59.77 31.47 21.31
CA LEU A 14 -58.58 31.07 22.09
C LEU A 14 -57.91 29.80 21.56
N CYS A 15 -58.60 28.93 20.82
CA CYS A 15 -58.03 27.75 20.18
C CYS A 15 -57.20 28.04 18.86
N PHE A 16 -57.32 29.26 18.32
CA PHE A 16 -56.56 29.64 17.12
C PHE A 16 -55.23 30.34 17.43
N PHE A 17 -54.87 30.60 18.66
CA PHE A 17 -53.60 31.21 19.06
C PHE A 17 -52.60 30.22 19.70
N SER A 18 -52.85 28.92 19.63
CA SER A 18 -51.96 27.86 20.16
C SER A 18 -51.39 26.97 19.07
N CYS A 19 -50.84 27.59 18.04
CA CYS A 19 -49.88 26.88 17.16
C CYS A 19 -48.60 27.71 17.17
N GLU A 20 -47.77 27.52 18.18
CA GLU A 20 -46.36 27.77 18.05
C GLU A 20 -45.82 26.69 17.13
N SER A 21 -45.28 27.08 15.97
CA SER A 21 -44.63 26.21 14.98
C SER A 21 -43.41 25.48 15.54
N ASP A 22 -42.86 25.93 16.66
CA ASP A 22 -41.66 25.38 17.29
C ASP A 22 -41.81 23.97 17.89
N PHE A 23 -43.05 23.51 18.12
CA PHE A 23 -43.28 22.17 18.70
C PHE A 23 -43.07 21.03 17.70
N LEU A 24 -43.05 21.32 16.39
CA LEU A 24 -42.83 20.34 15.34
C LEU A 24 -41.39 20.36 14.80
N GLU A 25 -40.57 21.31 15.24
CA GLU A 25 -39.15 21.45 14.86
C GLU A 25 -38.21 21.00 15.99
N THR A 26 -38.59 20.00 16.79
CA THR A 26 -37.60 19.37 17.66
C THR A 26 -36.62 18.57 16.77
N PRO A 27 -35.36 19.00 16.71
CA PRO A 27 -34.33 18.20 16.00
C PRO A 27 -34.30 16.80 16.63
N PRO A 28 -34.11 15.75 15.83
CA PRO A 28 -33.98 14.38 16.33
C PRO A 28 -32.94 14.34 17.46
N GLN A 29 -33.35 13.95 18.68
CA GLN A 29 -32.42 13.89 19.83
C GLN A 29 -31.45 12.74 19.76
N ASP A 30 -31.61 11.86 18.78
CA ASP A 30 -30.82 10.66 18.50
C ASP A 30 -29.84 10.81 17.31
N ARG A 31 -29.81 11.98 16.67
CA ARG A 31 -28.90 12.29 15.56
C ARG A 31 -28.27 13.66 15.76
N PHE A 32 -26.96 13.72 15.64
CA PHE A 32 -26.26 15.00 15.55
C PHE A 32 -26.57 15.64 14.19
N THR A 33 -27.14 16.86 14.20
CA THR A 33 -27.22 17.70 13.01
C THR A 33 -25.89 18.39 12.78
N ASP A 34 -25.59 18.83 11.55
CA ASP A 34 -24.40 19.60 11.24
C ASP A 34 -24.19 20.77 12.20
N GLU A 35 -25.25 21.52 12.50
CA GLU A 35 -25.21 22.66 13.39
C GLU A 35 -24.86 22.33 14.86
N LEU A 36 -25.11 21.12 15.31
CA LEU A 36 -24.79 20.65 16.66
C LEU A 36 -23.41 19.98 16.74
N TYR A 37 -22.95 19.40 15.65
CA TYR A 37 -21.71 18.63 15.62
C TYR A 37 -20.48 19.53 15.46
N TRP A 38 -20.46 20.45 14.48
CA TRP A 38 -19.30 21.25 14.10
C TRP A 38 -19.11 22.47 15.03
N LYS A 39 -18.71 22.24 16.30
CA LYS A 39 -18.60 23.26 17.34
C LYS A 39 -17.20 23.46 17.90
N THR A 40 -16.36 22.43 17.87
CA THR A 40 -15.04 22.45 18.51
C THR A 40 -14.02 21.70 17.65
N GLU A 41 -12.73 22.00 17.85
CA GLU A 41 -11.64 21.26 17.22
C GLU A 41 -11.69 19.76 17.54
N ALA A 42 -12.08 19.37 18.76
CA ALA A 42 -12.24 17.97 19.14
C ALA A 42 -13.30 17.23 18.31
N ASN A 43 -14.38 17.90 17.90
CA ASN A 43 -15.37 17.33 16.99
C ASN A 43 -14.76 17.15 15.57
N VAL A 44 -14.00 18.13 15.10
CA VAL A 44 -13.27 18.05 13.81
C VAL A 44 -12.31 16.87 13.82
N GLN A 45 -11.49 16.74 14.86
CA GLN A 45 -10.57 15.62 15.06
C GLN A 45 -11.29 14.26 15.07
N THR A 46 -12.41 14.15 15.80
CA THR A 46 -13.20 12.92 15.85
C THR A 46 -13.73 12.51 14.48
N PHE A 47 -14.16 13.48 13.66
CA PHE A 47 -14.61 13.20 12.30
C PHE A 47 -13.43 12.75 11.42
N ALA A 48 -12.26 13.40 11.53
CA ALA A 48 -11.06 13.05 10.80
C ALA A 48 -10.59 11.61 11.09
N TYR A 49 -10.68 11.15 12.33
CA TYR A 49 -10.39 9.74 12.67
C TYR A 49 -11.30 8.74 11.95
N GLY A 50 -12.48 9.15 11.51
CA GLY A 50 -13.35 8.33 10.68
C GLY A 50 -12.82 8.03 9.26
N PHE A 51 -11.67 8.60 8.85
CA PHE A 51 -10.97 8.23 7.61
C PHE A 51 -9.96 7.11 7.85
N TYR A 52 -9.31 7.06 9.02
CA TYR A 52 -8.17 6.19 9.32
C TYR A 52 -8.42 4.71 9.03
N PRO A 53 -9.53 4.09 9.43
CA PRO A 53 -9.76 2.66 9.17
C PRO A 53 -9.83 2.31 7.67
N ASN A 54 -10.15 3.29 6.81
CA ASN A 54 -10.21 3.08 5.36
C ASN A 54 -8.84 3.19 4.69
N TYR A 55 -7.99 4.12 5.14
CA TYR A 55 -6.71 4.40 4.49
C TYR A 55 -5.52 3.76 5.21
N PHE A 56 -5.59 3.55 6.52
CA PHE A 56 -4.51 3.02 7.34
C PHE A 56 -4.90 1.64 7.87
N THR A 57 -5.00 0.67 6.96
CA THR A 57 -5.54 -0.65 7.27
C THR A 57 -4.56 -1.53 8.07
N GLY A 58 -3.26 -1.22 8.07
CA GLY A 58 -2.25 -2.03 8.76
C GLY A 58 -2.36 -3.51 8.42
N TYR A 59 -2.36 -4.38 9.44
CA TYR A 59 -2.58 -5.83 9.29
C TYR A 59 -4.06 -6.23 9.16
N GLY A 60 -4.96 -5.28 8.90
CA GLY A 60 -6.39 -5.55 8.77
C GLY A 60 -7.07 -5.79 10.10
N SER A 61 -8.01 -6.72 10.14
CA SER A 61 -8.72 -7.18 11.33
C SER A 61 -9.24 -8.59 11.14
N GLY A 62 -9.32 -9.37 12.22
CA GLY A 62 -9.77 -10.75 12.15
C GLY A 62 -8.86 -11.58 11.23
N PHE A 63 -9.41 -12.17 10.18
CA PHE A 63 -8.67 -12.96 9.18
C PHE A 63 -8.37 -12.20 7.89
N THR A 64 -8.44 -10.87 7.89
CA THR A 64 -7.94 -10.03 6.80
C THR A 64 -6.53 -9.56 7.12
N TRP A 65 -5.73 -9.25 6.10
CA TRP A 65 -4.33 -8.85 6.28
C TRP A 65 -4.07 -7.41 5.82
N GLY A 66 -5.12 -6.61 5.71
CA GLY A 66 -5.02 -5.20 5.36
C GLY A 66 -4.29 -4.96 4.05
N SER A 67 -3.31 -4.06 4.08
CA SER A 67 -2.44 -3.76 2.93
C SER A 67 -1.32 -4.78 2.77
N TYR A 68 -0.97 -5.52 3.82
CA TYR A 68 0.06 -6.55 3.80
C TYR A 68 -0.44 -7.77 3.02
N PHE A 69 0.46 -8.46 2.34
CA PHE A 69 0.13 -9.52 1.40
C PHE A 69 -0.83 -9.10 0.28
N SER A 70 -1.10 -7.80 0.11
CA SER A 70 -1.89 -7.31 -1.02
C SER A 70 -1.27 -7.75 -2.32
N GLY A 71 -2.11 -8.33 -3.20
CA GLY A 71 -1.65 -8.86 -4.47
C GLY A 71 -0.70 -10.07 -4.37
N GLN A 72 -0.57 -10.72 -3.20
CA GLN A 72 0.32 -11.88 -3.03
C GLN A 72 0.06 -13.01 -4.03
N THR A 73 -1.14 -13.12 -4.56
CA THR A 73 -1.49 -14.12 -5.55
C THR A 73 -1.37 -13.60 -6.99
N LEU A 74 -1.07 -12.34 -7.20
CA LEU A 74 -0.97 -11.67 -8.51
C LEU A 74 0.38 -10.95 -8.73
N ASN A 75 1.36 -11.11 -7.85
CA ASN A 75 2.73 -10.62 -8.03
C ASN A 75 3.72 -11.78 -8.24
N ASP A 76 4.99 -11.48 -8.38
CA ASP A 76 6.08 -12.43 -8.60
C ASP A 76 6.78 -12.88 -7.30
N ASP A 77 6.38 -12.33 -6.14
CA ASP A 77 7.00 -12.67 -4.85
C ASP A 77 6.45 -13.97 -4.25
N PHE A 78 5.27 -14.45 -4.69
CA PHE A 78 4.61 -15.60 -4.10
C PHE A 78 4.24 -16.68 -5.11
N GLY A 79 4.37 -17.94 -4.69
CA GLY A 79 3.93 -19.13 -5.43
C GLY A 79 2.66 -19.76 -4.84
N PRO A 80 1.45 -19.23 -5.10
CA PRO A 80 0.21 -19.78 -4.59
C PRO A 80 -0.19 -21.09 -5.30
N SER A 81 -0.89 -21.97 -4.59
CA SER A 81 -1.44 -23.21 -5.18
C SER A 81 -2.57 -22.95 -6.18
N ASN A 82 -3.19 -21.79 -6.11
CA ASN A 82 -4.20 -21.33 -7.06
C ASN A 82 -3.92 -19.89 -7.48
N PRO A 83 -3.11 -19.69 -8.54
CA PRO A 83 -2.70 -18.36 -8.98
C PRO A 83 -3.90 -17.51 -9.39
N SER A 84 -3.97 -16.28 -8.87
CA SER A 84 -4.91 -15.29 -9.35
C SER A 84 -4.62 -14.95 -10.80
N ARG A 85 -5.67 -14.65 -11.55
CA ARG A 85 -5.58 -14.20 -12.93
C ARG A 85 -5.97 -12.74 -13.02
N PHE A 86 -5.50 -12.09 -14.04
CA PHE A 86 -6.00 -10.77 -14.41
C PHE A 86 -7.51 -10.81 -14.67
N ILE A 87 -8.17 -9.67 -14.48
CA ILE A 87 -9.59 -9.50 -14.76
C ILE A 87 -9.85 -9.88 -16.22
N GLN A 88 -10.82 -10.75 -16.46
CA GLN A 88 -11.15 -11.26 -17.79
C GLN A 88 -12.41 -10.64 -18.38
N GLN A 89 -13.32 -10.16 -17.52
CA GLN A 89 -14.63 -9.66 -17.91
C GLN A 89 -15.00 -8.41 -17.11
N VAL A 90 -15.76 -7.52 -17.76
CA VAL A 90 -16.32 -6.35 -17.09
C VAL A 90 -17.31 -6.82 -16.00
N PRO A 91 -17.15 -6.41 -14.74
CA PRO A 91 -18.08 -6.76 -13.68
C PRO A 91 -19.43 -6.08 -13.89
N THR A 92 -20.50 -6.75 -13.47
CA THR A 92 -21.86 -6.17 -13.57
C THR A 92 -22.03 -5.01 -12.60
N SER A 93 -21.42 -5.07 -11.41
CA SER A 93 -21.49 -4.08 -10.34
C SER A 93 -20.28 -4.14 -9.43
N GLY A 94 -20.10 -3.16 -8.55
CA GLY A 94 -19.02 -3.11 -7.57
C GLY A 94 -17.72 -2.56 -8.16
N GLY A 95 -16.62 -3.32 -8.08
CA GLY A 95 -15.31 -2.95 -8.66
C GLY A 95 -14.62 -1.74 -8.02
N GLY A 96 -15.27 -1.05 -7.07
CA GLY A 96 -14.70 0.09 -6.36
C GLY A 96 -14.87 1.45 -7.07
N TRP A 97 -15.70 1.53 -8.12
CA TRP A 97 -16.11 2.82 -8.69
C TRP A 97 -17.07 3.52 -7.73
N SER A 98 -16.55 4.33 -6.84
CA SER A 98 -17.34 5.03 -5.81
C SER A 98 -16.63 6.33 -5.41
N PHE A 99 -17.38 7.40 -5.29
CA PHE A 99 -16.91 8.72 -4.86
C PHE A 99 -17.39 9.09 -3.44
N ALA A 100 -17.85 8.10 -2.68
CA ALA A 100 -18.37 8.33 -1.33
C ALA A 100 -17.31 8.93 -0.38
N TRP A 101 -16.06 8.52 -0.49
CA TRP A 101 -14.98 9.04 0.32
C TRP A 101 -14.48 10.40 -0.17
N VAL A 102 -14.52 10.67 -1.48
CA VAL A 102 -14.32 12.02 -2.04
C VAL A 102 -15.36 12.97 -1.46
N ARG A 103 -16.65 12.58 -1.49
CA ARG A 103 -17.75 13.38 -0.91
C ARG A 103 -17.53 13.61 0.58
N LYS A 104 -17.15 12.58 1.34
CA LYS A 104 -16.86 12.70 2.77
C LYS A 104 -15.71 13.69 3.04
N ALA A 105 -14.65 13.66 2.23
CA ALA A 105 -13.53 14.59 2.34
C ALA A 105 -13.95 16.03 2.01
N ASN A 106 -14.75 16.24 0.96
CA ASN A 106 -15.27 17.55 0.60
C ASN A 106 -16.20 18.12 1.69
N ILE A 107 -17.09 17.29 2.26
CA ILE A 107 -17.90 17.69 3.42
C ILE A 107 -17.00 18.14 4.58
N PHE A 108 -15.98 17.35 4.91
CA PHE A 108 -15.05 17.67 5.99
C PHE A 108 -14.34 19.01 5.75
N ILE A 109 -13.75 19.21 4.57
CA ILE A 109 -13.03 20.42 4.19
C ILE A 109 -13.96 21.64 4.30
N ASN A 110 -15.20 21.54 3.81
CA ASN A 110 -16.17 22.64 3.88
C ASN A 110 -16.62 22.93 5.31
N ARG A 111 -16.89 21.92 6.13
CA ARG A 111 -17.35 22.10 7.51
C ARG A 111 -16.28 22.64 8.44
N VAL A 112 -15.02 22.28 8.26
CA VAL A 112 -13.87 22.82 9.01
C VAL A 112 -13.87 24.36 8.98
N GLN A 113 -14.22 24.97 7.84
CA GLN A 113 -14.28 26.43 7.65
C GLN A 113 -15.33 27.11 8.53
N THR A 114 -16.31 26.37 9.03
CA THR A 114 -17.44 26.93 9.82
C THR A 114 -17.25 26.78 11.32
N VAL A 115 -16.26 26.02 11.77
CA VAL A 115 -15.98 25.80 13.18
C VAL A 115 -15.27 27.01 13.79
N PRO A 116 -15.66 27.49 14.97
CA PRO A 116 -15.01 28.63 15.63
C PRO A 116 -13.65 28.24 16.21
N MET A 117 -12.65 28.14 15.33
CA MET A 117 -11.24 27.86 15.61
C MET A 117 -10.38 29.02 15.08
N ASP A 118 -9.13 29.10 15.52
CA ASP A 118 -8.17 30.00 14.89
C ASP A 118 -7.76 29.50 13.48
N GLN A 119 -7.13 30.40 12.70
CA GLN A 119 -6.82 30.09 11.30
C GLN A 119 -5.82 28.95 11.16
N GLU A 120 -4.87 28.83 12.06
CA GLU A 120 -3.90 27.73 12.08
C GLU A 120 -4.58 26.37 12.21
N ALA A 121 -5.54 26.24 13.13
CA ALA A 121 -6.30 24.99 13.29
C ALA A 121 -7.20 24.70 12.07
N ILE A 122 -7.81 25.75 11.47
CA ILE A 122 -8.59 25.60 10.23
C ILE A 122 -7.69 25.10 9.11
N ASP A 123 -6.50 25.66 8.93
CA ASP A 123 -5.56 25.29 7.88
C ASP A 123 -5.02 23.87 8.09
N HIS A 124 -4.69 23.51 9.35
CA HIS A 124 -4.27 22.16 9.71
C HIS A 124 -5.33 21.11 9.33
N TRP A 125 -6.56 21.27 9.79
CA TRP A 125 -7.62 20.29 9.52
C TRP A 125 -8.08 20.28 8.06
N THR A 126 -8.00 21.42 7.37
CA THR A 126 -8.18 21.49 5.92
C THR A 126 -7.11 20.67 5.20
N GLY A 127 -5.86 20.79 5.64
CA GLY A 127 -4.74 19.98 5.13
C GLY A 127 -4.94 18.48 5.33
N VAL A 128 -5.40 18.06 6.51
CA VAL A 128 -5.78 16.67 6.79
C VAL A 128 -6.91 16.19 5.87
N GLY A 129 -7.93 17.02 5.64
CA GLY A 129 -9.03 16.70 4.71
C GLY A 129 -8.55 16.56 3.26
N ARG A 130 -7.65 17.45 2.82
CA ARG A 130 -7.04 17.41 1.48
C ARG A 130 -6.15 16.18 1.29
N LEU A 131 -5.38 15.78 2.32
CA LEU A 131 -4.62 14.52 2.29
C LEU A 131 -5.54 13.34 1.97
N PHE A 132 -6.66 13.18 2.69
CA PHE A 132 -7.58 12.07 2.46
C PHE A 132 -8.29 12.14 1.11
N ARG A 133 -8.60 13.35 0.62
CA ARG A 133 -9.13 13.51 -0.74
C ARG A 133 -8.08 13.11 -1.79
N GLY A 134 -6.85 13.53 -1.62
CA GLY A 134 -5.74 13.17 -2.49
C GLY A 134 -5.47 11.66 -2.51
N LEU A 135 -5.48 10.99 -1.35
CA LEU A 135 -5.34 9.54 -1.26
C LEU A 135 -6.49 8.80 -1.95
N GLU A 136 -7.73 9.28 -1.82
CA GLU A 136 -8.87 8.66 -2.51
C GLU A 136 -8.76 8.81 -4.02
N TYR A 137 -8.44 10.01 -4.53
CA TYR A 137 -8.24 10.22 -5.96
C TYR A 137 -7.08 9.44 -6.52
N HIS A 138 -5.96 9.35 -5.80
CA HIS A 138 -4.86 8.47 -6.20
C HIS A 138 -5.34 7.01 -6.34
N GLY A 139 -6.11 6.51 -5.37
CA GLY A 139 -6.67 5.16 -5.41
C GLY A 139 -7.63 4.93 -6.59
N LEU A 140 -8.47 5.91 -6.92
CA LEU A 140 -9.39 5.86 -8.05
C LEU A 140 -8.64 5.91 -9.38
N VAL A 141 -7.69 6.84 -9.53
CA VAL A 141 -6.87 7.03 -10.73
C VAL A 141 -5.96 5.81 -10.96
N ASN A 142 -5.33 5.29 -9.91
CA ASN A 142 -4.54 4.06 -9.99
C ASN A 142 -5.38 2.90 -10.54
N ARG A 143 -6.63 2.80 -10.14
CA ARG A 143 -7.52 1.70 -10.52
C ARG A 143 -8.15 1.87 -11.90
N PHE A 144 -8.60 3.08 -12.22
CA PHE A 144 -9.46 3.33 -13.40
C PHE A 144 -8.87 4.27 -14.45
N GLY A 145 -7.73 4.91 -14.18
CA GLY A 145 -7.20 5.96 -15.06
C GLY A 145 -7.99 7.26 -14.88
N ASP A 146 -8.62 7.73 -15.95
CA ASP A 146 -9.47 8.92 -15.91
C ASP A 146 -10.69 8.73 -15.00
N VAL A 147 -11.01 9.75 -14.20
CA VAL A 147 -12.15 9.75 -13.27
C VAL A 147 -12.77 11.14 -13.16
N PRO A 148 -14.07 11.28 -12.88
CA PRO A 148 -14.64 12.59 -12.59
C PRO A 148 -14.03 13.21 -11.35
N TYR A 149 -13.55 14.45 -11.43
CA TYR A 149 -12.98 15.18 -10.30
C TYR A 149 -14.04 16.07 -9.65
N PHE A 150 -14.21 15.95 -8.34
CA PHE A 150 -15.13 16.74 -7.52
C PHE A 150 -14.37 17.34 -6.34
N ASP A 151 -14.35 18.66 -6.21
CA ASP A 151 -13.70 19.40 -5.12
C ASP A 151 -14.69 20.09 -4.18
N GLU A 152 -16.00 19.88 -4.41
CA GLU A 152 -17.08 20.43 -3.59
C GLU A 152 -18.15 19.37 -3.24
N GLU A 153 -18.98 19.71 -2.29
CA GLU A 153 -20.15 18.90 -1.91
C GLU A 153 -21.28 19.12 -2.92
N LEU A 154 -21.52 18.12 -3.78
CA LEU A 154 -22.60 18.18 -4.76
C LEU A 154 -23.95 17.85 -4.14
N SER A 155 -24.98 18.53 -4.62
CA SER A 155 -26.39 18.26 -4.32
C SER A 155 -26.93 17.17 -5.24
N GLU A 156 -27.94 16.41 -4.78
CA GLU A 156 -28.64 15.38 -5.57
C GLU A 156 -29.37 15.94 -6.82
N VAL A 157 -29.53 17.28 -6.90
CA VAL A 157 -30.17 17.94 -8.06
C VAL A 157 -29.18 18.46 -9.09
N ASP A 158 -27.88 18.36 -8.82
CA ASP A 158 -26.80 18.83 -9.71
C ASP A 158 -26.41 17.78 -10.76
N ASN A 159 -27.41 17.28 -11.51
CA ASN A 159 -27.23 16.15 -12.42
C ASN A 159 -26.09 16.36 -13.41
N ASP A 160 -25.91 17.55 -13.98
CA ASP A 160 -24.84 17.85 -14.93
C ASP A 160 -23.43 17.68 -14.32
N GLN A 161 -23.29 17.93 -13.01
CA GLN A 161 -22.04 17.70 -12.29
C GLN A 161 -21.91 16.25 -11.83
N LEU A 162 -22.99 15.65 -11.32
CA LEU A 162 -22.99 14.27 -10.84
C LEU A 162 -22.67 13.25 -11.94
N TYR A 163 -23.13 13.51 -13.16
CA TYR A 163 -22.98 12.63 -14.30
C TYR A 163 -22.04 13.19 -15.38
N LYS A 164 -21.11 14.08 -14.98
CA LYS A 164 -20.09 14.59 -15.91
C LYS A 164 -19.19 13.47 -16.44
N SER A 165 -18.59 13.69 -17.59
CA SER A 165 -17.58 12.79 -18.14
C SER A 165 -16.37 12.65 -17.20
N ARG A 166 -15.58 11.63 -17.43
CA ARG A 166 -14.29 11.44 -16.77
C ARG A 166 -13.36 12.60 -17.14
N ASP A 167 -12.66 13.12 -16.15
CA ASP A 167 -11.56 14.06 -16.33
C ASP A 167 -10.27 13.28 -16.59
N ASP A 168 -9.37 13.84 -17.36
CA ASP A 168 -8.08 13.27 -17.70
C ASP A 168 -7.26 12.98 -16.43
N ARG A 169 -6.57 11.83 -16.42
CA ARG A 169 -5.72 11.36 -15.31
C ARG A 169 -4.76 12.45 -14.84
N THR A 170 -4.05 13.09 -15.77
CA THR A 170 -3.05 14.12 -15.45
C THR A 170 -3.70 15.32 -14.77
N PHE A 171 -4.87 15.77 -15.25
CA PHE A 171 -5.63 16.85 -14.61
C PHE A 171 -6.00 16.49 -13.17
N VAL A 172 -6.52 15.27 -12.94
CA VAL A 172 -6.89 14.82 -11.59
C VAL A 172 -5.66 14.78 -10.67
N MET A 173 -4.53 14.25 -11.18
CA MET A 173 -3.30 14.15 -10.38
C MET A 173 -2.63 15.50 -10.14
N ASP A 174 -2.81 16.49 -11.02
CA ASP A 174 -2.42 17.88 -10.74
C ASP A 174 -3.20 18.43 -9.54
N LYS A 175 -4.52 18.14 -9.45
CA LYS A 175 -5.33 18.51 -8.28
C LYS A 175 -4.94 17.77 -7.01
N VAL A 176 -4.54 16.53 -7.13
CA VAL A 176 -3.96 15.75 -6.02
C VAL A 176 -2.65 16.38 -5.55
N LEU A 177 -1.80 16.86 -6.47
CA LEU A 177 -0.56 17.56 -6.11
C LEU A 177 -0.84 18.86 -5.36
N GLU A 178 -1.79 19.67 -5.83
CA GLU A 178 -2.24 20.88 -5.12
C GLU A 178 -2.74 20.55 -3.69
N ASP A 179 -3.45 19.43 -3.52
CA ASP A 179 -3.94 18.98 -2.21
C ASP A 179 -2.80 18.57 -1.27
N PHE A 180 -1.84 17.81 -1.77
CA PHE A 180 -0.66 17.39 -0.97
C PHE A 180 0.27 18.56 -0.64
N GLN A 181 0.49 19.49 -1.57
CA GLN A 181 1.29 20.70 -1.32
C GLN A 181 0.67 21.55 -0.22
N PHE A 182 -0.64 21.80 -0.30
CA PHE A 182 -1.35 22.52 0.78
C PHE A 182 -1.22 21.78 2.12
N ALA A 183 -1.41 20.45 2.12
CA ALA A 183 -1.29 19.66 3.34
C ALA A 183 0.13 19.70 3.92
N ALA A 184 1.17 19.60 3.09
CA ALA A 184 2.57 19.67 3.51
C ALA A 184 2.97 21.04 4.10
N GLU A 185 2.29 22.12 3.67
CA GLU A 185 2.52 23.47 4.17
C GLU A 185 1.78 23.76 5.47
N ASN A 186 0.60 23.13 5.70
CA ASN A 186 -0.34 23.55 6.73
C ASN A 186 -0.61 22.51 7.82
N VAL A 187 -0.34 21.23 7.58
CA VAL A 187 -0.48 20.20 8.63
C VAL A 187 0.65 20.38 9.66
N ARG A 188 0.29 20.33 10.94
CA ARG A 188 1.21 20.51 12.07
C ARG A 188 2.37 19.52 12.01
N GLU A 189 3.57 20.00 12.36
CA GLU A 189 4.79 19.18 12.38
C GLU A 189 4.79 18.19 13.56
N ASN A 190 4.31 18.63 14.71
CA ASN A 190 4.29 17.82 15.94
C ASN A 190 2.87 17.69 16.47
N VAL A 191 2.29 16.52 16.32
CA VAL A 191 1.08 16.11 17.01
C VAL A 191 1.47 15.13 18.11
N ALA A 192 1.02 15.34 19.33
CA ALA A 192 1.42 14.57 20.50
C ALA A 192 0.80 13.15 20.50
N SER A 193 1.15 12.31 19.53
CA SER A 193 0.52 11.01 19.32
C SER A 193 1.47 9.85 19.03
N GLU A 194 2.77 10.09 19.06
CA GLU A 194 3.80 9.04 18.92
C GLU A 194 3.56 8.09 17.71
N GLY A 195 3.16 8.65 16.55
CA GLY A 195 2.94 7.85 15.32
C GLY A 195 1.51 7.34 15.12
N LEU A 196 0.52 7.78 15.90
CA LEU A 196 -0.89 7.39 15.72
C LEU A 196 -1.73 8.42 14.93
N MET A 197 -1.17 9.59 14.64
CA MET A 197 -1.89 10.68 13.99
C MET A 197 -1.15 11.19 12.74
N VAL A 198 -1.92 11.76 11.83
CA VAL A 198 -1.37 12.46 10.67
C VAL A 198 -0.70 13.75 11.14
N ASP A 199 0.59 13.86 10.91
CA ASP A 199 1.40 15.06 11.01
C ASP A 199 2.03 15.40 9.64
N ARG A 200 2.85 16.45 9.60
CA ARG A 200 3.50 16.87 8.36
C ARG A 200 4.41 15.79 7.76
N ASN A 201 5.14 15.03 8.58
CA ASN A 201 6.01 13.95 8.09
C ASN A 201 5.20 12.80 7.46
N VAL A 202 4.04 12.49 8.02
CA VAL A 202 3.10 11.52 7.42
C VAL A 202 2.57 12.02 6.08
N VAL A 203 2.21 13.31 5.97
CA VAL A 203 1.79 13.91 4.69
C VAL A 203 2.90 13.78 3.64
N LEU A 204 4.12 14.18 3.98
CA LEU A 204 5.30 14.11 3.10
C LEU A 204 5.61 12.67 2.69
N GLY A 205 5.51 11.72 3.62
CA GLY A 205 5.73 10.32 3.32
C GLY A 205 4.72 9.76 2.30
N PHE A 206 3.43 10.04 2.48
CA PHE A 206 2.41 9.68 1.49
C PHE A 206 2.58 10.44 0.16
N MET A 207 2.98 11.70 0.21
CA MET A 207 3.30 12.47 -1.00
C MET A 207 4.42 11.79 -1.81
N SER A 208 5.48 11.34 -1.14
CA SER A 208 6.57 10.62 -1.81
C SER A 208 6.09 9.32 -2.48
N ARG A 209 5.24 8.55 -1.81
CA ARG A 209 4.65 7.30 -2.34
C ARG A 209 3.75 7.55 -3.56
N VAL A 210 2.81 8.49 -3.43
CA VAL A 210 1.81 8.81 -4.45
C VAL A 210 2.46 9.34 -5.72
N PHE A 211 3.40 10.27 -5.58
CA PHE A 211 4.02 10.91 -6.74
C PHE A 211 5.19 10.11 -7.34
N LEU A 212 5.81 9.20 -6.60
CA LEU A 212 6.67 8.17 -7.19
C LEU A 212 5.84 7.24 -8.11
N PHE A 213 4.67 6.81 -7.65
CA PHE A 213 3.76 6.01 -8.48
C PHE A 213 3.37 6.77 -9.74
N GLU A 214 2.82 7.97 -9.59
CA GLU A 214 2.28 8.73 -10.71
C GLU A 214 3.38 9.19 -11.69
N GLY A 215 4.53 9.64 -11.18
CA GLY A 215 5.65 10.05 -12.02
C GLY A 215 6.17 8.91 -12.90
N THR A 216 6.28 7.70 -12.36
CA THR A 216 6.65 6.51 -13.15
C THR A 216 5.53 6.08 -14.10
N TRP A 217 4.26 6.22 -13.71
CA TRP A 217 3.14 5.97 -14.61
C TRP A 217 3.18 6.92 -15.83
N GLN A 218 3.34 8.21 -15.61
CA GLN A 218 3.46 9.22 -16.67
C GLN A 218 4.63 8.92 -17.61
N LYS A 219 5.74 8.40 -17.06
CA LYS A 219 6.90 8.00 -17.84
C LYS A 219 6.64 6.78 -18.71
N TYR A 220 6.13 5.70 -18.13
CA TYR A 220 6.09 4.38 -18.78
C TYR A 220 4.80 4.09 -19.54
N HIS A 221 3.66 4.67 -19.12
CA HIS A 221 2.37 4.44 -19.76
C HIS A 221 1.96 5.60 -20.66
N GLU A 222 2.06 6.84 -20.15
CA GLU A 222 1.57 8.03 -20.88
C GLU A 222 2.63 8.61 -21.82
N ASN A 223 3.91 8.22 -21.69
CA ASN A 223 5.03 8.81 -22.41
C ASN A 223 5.06 10.34 -22.31
N ASN A 224 4.76 10.87 -21.12
CA ASN A 224 4.72 12.28 -20.80
C ASN A 224 5.90 12.69 -19.90
N PRO A 225 7.10 12.93 -20.48
CA PRO A 225 8.30 13.18 -19.69
C PRO A 225 8.21 14.45 -18.84
N ALA A 226 7.47 15.47 -19.27
CA ALA A 226 7.33 16.70 -18.52
C ALA A 226 6.57 16.48 -17.20
N LYS A 227 5.43 15.77 -17.25
CA LYS A 227 4.67 15.44 -16.03
C LYS A 227 5.35 14.36 -15.20
N ALA A 228 6.04 13.41 -15.85
CA ALA A 228 6.87 12.44 -15.14
C ALA A 228 7.93 13.15 -14.27
N MET A 229 8.66 14.13 -14.83
CA MET A 229 9.64 14.91 -14.09
C MET A 229 9.00 15.68 -12.93
N GLU A 230 7.90 16.40 -13.18
CA GLU A 230 7.20 17.20 -12.16
C GLU A 230 6.79 16.35 -10.95
N TYR A 231 6.18 15.19 -11.18
CA TYR A 231 5.73 14.31 -10.10
C TYR A 231 6.88 13.58 -9.41
N LEU A 232 7.92 13.17 -10.15
CA LEU A 232 9.12 12.56 -9.55
C LEU A 232 9.92 13.58 -8.72
N GLU A 233 9.99 14.85 -9.14
CA GLU A 233 10.57 15.94 -8.34
C GLU A 233 9.77 16.17 -7.06
N ALA A 234 8.43 16.11 -7.13
CA ALA A 234 7.58 16.21 -5.95
C ALA A 234 7.79 15.02 -4.99
N ALA A 235 7.92 13.80 -5.52
CA ALA A 235 8.22 12.61 -4.72
C ALA A 235 9.59 12.70 -4.05
N LYS A 236 10.63 13.08 -4.81
CA LYS A 236 11.99 13.27 -4.30
C LYS A 236 12.02 14.33 -3.21
N TRP A 237 11.44 15.50 -3.49
CA TRP A 237 11.40 16.60 -2.54
C TRP A 237 10.71 16.19 -1.22
N ALA A 238 9.57 15.53 -1.30
CA ALA A 238 8.83 15.12 -0.12
C ALA A 238 9.63 14.13 0.74
N ALA A 239 10.26 13.12 0.12
CA ALA A 239 11.12 12.18 0.82
C ALA A 239 12.34 12.89 1.44
N GLU A 240 12.98 13.80 0.71
CA GLU A 240 14.12 14.59 1.18
C GLU A 240 13.76 15.45 2.40
N GLN A 241 12.56 16.04 2.47
CA GLN A 241 12.12 16.80 3.65
C GLN A 241 12.08 15.90 4.89
N VAL A 242 11.55 14.67 4.78
CA VAL A 242 11.52 13.72 5.90
C VAL A 242 12.94 13.28 6.29
N ILE A 243 13.81 12.99 5.33
CA ILE A 243 15.21 12.61 5.59
C ILE A 243 15.94 13.74 6.32
N ASN A 244 15.79 14.98 5.85
CA ASN A 244 16.47 16.16 6.40
C ASN A 244 15.89 16.63 7.75
N SER A 245 14.70 16.17 8.15
CA SER A 245 14.17 16.45 9.49
C SER A 245 15.06 15.89 10.60
N GLY A 246 15.72 14.76 10.32
CA GLY A 246 16.55 14.06 11.30
C GLY A 246 15.75 13.44 12.45
N GLU A 247 14.42 13.36 12.34
CA GLU A 247 13.54 12.84 13.37
C GLU A 247 13.48 11.29 13.37
N PHE A 248 13.82 10.66 12.25
CA PHE A 248 13.70 9.22 12.06
C PHE A 248 15.06 8.55 11.85
N SER A 249 15.16 7.31 12.25
CA SER A 249 16.35 6.48 12.04
C SER A 249 15.96 5.01 11.93
N LEU A 250 16.83 4.19 11.32
CA LEU A 250 16.58 2.76 11.19
C LEU A 250 16.95 2.01 12.47
N GLY A 251 16.03 1.15 12.92
CA GLY A 251 16.25 0.20 14.01
C GLY A 251 16.48 -1.22 13.51
N ASN A 252 16.19 -2.20 14.37
CA ASN A 252 16.16 -3.60 13.96
C ASN A 252 15.06 -3.82 12.91
N TYR A 253 15.42 -4.51 11.80
CA TYR A 253 14.51 -4.65 10.65
C TYR A 253 13.18 -5.32 11.03
N ARG A 254 13.21 -6.46 11.75
CA ARG A 254 12.01 -7.24 12.04
C ARG A 254 11.16 -6.67 13.20
N GLU A 255 11.77 -5.96 14.13
CA GLU A 255 11.03 -5.34 15.25
C GLU A 255 9.95 -4.35 14.78
N VAL A 256 10.13 -3.75 13.60
CA VAL A 256 9.11 -2.88 12.99
C VAL A 256 7.82 -3.62 12.67
N PHE A 257 7.89 -4.95 12.45
CA PHE A 257 6.77 -5.76 11.94
C PHE A 257 6.17 -6.72 12.98
N ASN A 258 6.88 -7.01 14.05
CA ASN A 258 6.46 -8.03 15.02
C ASN A 258 6.33 -7.53 16.46
N SER A 259 6.51 -6.23 16.72
CA SER A 259 6.41 -5.66 18.07
C SER A 259 4.97 -5.60 18.56
N LEU A 260 4.79 -5.80 19.88
CA LEU A 260 3.51 -5.60 20.56
C LEU A 260 3.14 -4.12 20.69
N SER A 261 4.12 -3.22 20.58
CA SER A 261 3.90 -1.78 20.52
C SER A 261 4.96 -1.12 19.66
N LEU A 262 4.51 -0.24 18.76
CA LEU A 262 5.36 0.61 17.92
C LEU A 262 5.49 2.03 18.45
N SER A 263 4.90 2.34 19.62
CA SER A 263 5.07 3.63 20.27
C SER A 263 6.55 3.91 20.52
N GLY A 264 7.06 5.05 20.05
CA GLY A 264 8.45 5.45 20.19
C GLY A 264 9.44 4.68 19.31
N ASN A 265 8.98 3.84 18.38
CA ASN A 265 9.87 3.21 17.40
C ASN A 265 10.45 4.27 16.45
N PRO A 266 11.78 4.44 16.35
CA PRO A 266 12.39 5.55 15.62
C PRO A 266 12.24 5.45 14.09
N GLU A 267 11.84 4.31 13.57
CA GLU A 267 11.63 4.10 12.13
C GLU A 267 10.20 4.40 11.69
N VAL A 268 9.23 4.41 12.60
CA VAL A 268 7.80 4.42 12.26
C VAL A 268 7.24 5.84 12.27
N LEU A 269 6.78 6.32 11.10
CA LEU A 269 6.10 7.61 10.96
C LEU A 269 4.63 7.50 11.36
N LEU A 270 3.98 6.41 10.94
CA LEU A 270 2.57 6.13 11.25
C LEU A 270 2.38 4.64 11.41
N TYR A 271 1.61 4.23 12.44
CA TYR A 271 1.24 2.84 12.67
C TYR A 271 -0.23 2.70 13.06
N ARG A 272 -0.72 1.48 12.95
CA ARG A 272 -2.03 1.08 13.46
C ARG A 272 -1.82 0.25 14.72
N GLU A 273 -2.38 0.74 15.82
CA GLU A 273 -2.35 0.07 17.12
C GLU A 273 -3.34 -1.09 17.16
N TYR A 274 -2.93 -2.19 17.80
CA TYR A 274 -3.76 -3.36 18.06
C TYR A 274 -3.78 -3.68 19.55
N GLU A 275 -4.98 -3.95 20.08
CA GLU A 275 -5.19 -4.16 21.52
C GLU A 275 -6.13 -5.35 21.73
N PRO A 276 -5.77 -6.33 22.61
CA PRO A 276 -6.63 -7.45 22.96
C PRO A 276 -8.03 -7.00 23.42
N GLY A 277 -9.06 -7.60 22.80
CA GLY A 277 -10.46 -7.28 23.11
C GLY A 277 -11.02 -6.05 22.38
N MET A 278 -10.19 -5.28 21.67
CA MET A 278 -10.62 -4.14 20.87
C MET A 278 -10.40 -4.39 19.36
N LEU A 279 -9.17 -4.60 18.96
CA LEU A 279 -8.80 -4.83 17.57
C LEU A 279 -7.62 -5.81 17.52
N THR A 280 -7.76 -6.89 16.78
CA THR A 280 -6.73 -7.92 16.59
C THR A 280 -6.73 -8.44 15.16
N HIS A 281 -5.67 -9.15 14.77
CA HIS A 281 -5.47 -9.71 13.44
C HIS A 281 -4.97 -11.17 13.53
N SER A 282 -4.58 -11.78 12.39
CA SER A 282 -4.15 -13.18 12.31
C SER A 282 -2.74 -13.37 11.72
N LEU A 283 -1.97 -12.32 11.55
CA LEU A 283 -0.73 -12.39 10.77
C LEU A 283 0.38 -13.17 11.48
N ASN A 284 0.51 -13.01 12.81
CA ASN A 284 1.45 -13.82 13.62
C ASN A 284 1.10 -15.32 13.56
N SER A 285 -0.18 -15.66 13.71
CA SER A 285 -0.66 -17.04 13.61
C SER A 285 -0.39 -17.65 12.23
N TYR A 286 -0.64 -16.89 11.17
CA TYR A 286 -0.34 -17.29 9.80
C TYR A 286 1.14 -17.60 9.58
N ASN A 287 2.05 -16.84 10.17
CA ASN A 287 3.49 -17.09 10.08
C ASN A 287 3.95 -18.29 10.93
N ASN A 288 3.24 -18.64 12.00
CA ASN A 288 3.63 -19.69 12.94
C ASN A 288 2.93 -21.04 12.72
N LYS A 289 1.59 -21.03 12.62
CA LYS A 289 0.76 -22.24 12.81
C LYS A 289 -0.03 -22.65 11.59
N GLU A 290 -0.25 -21.75 10.64
CA GLU A 290 -1.11 -21.98 9.50
C GLU A 290 -0.30 -22.35 8.24
N PRO A 291 -0.87 -23.14 7.31
CA PRO A 291 -0.30 -23.29 5.98
C PRO A 291 -0.21 -21.94 5.26
N GLN A 292 0.95 -21.67 4.65
CA GLN A 292 1.24 -20.40 4.01
C GLN A 292 1.23 -20.47 2.49
N THR A 293 0.89 -19.36 1.83
CA THR A 293 1.36 -19.09 0.49
C THR A 293 2.84 -18.72 0.58
N GLY A 294 3.71 -19.56 0.08
CA GLY A 294 5.15 -19.37 0.21
C GLY A 294 5.72 -18.36 -0.76
N PRO A 295 6.89 -17.78 -0.46
CA PRO A 295 7.63 -16.99 -1.42
C PRO A 295 8.06 -17.85 -2.62
N SER A 296 8.10 -17.23 -3.80
CA SER A 296 8.59 -17.88 -5.02
C SER A 296 10.10 -18.09 -4.96
N LYS A 297 10.63 -18.99 -5.81
CA LYS A 297 12.07 -19.14 -6.02
C LYS A 297 12.67 -17.79 -6.45
N ASP A 298 12.02 -17.07 -7.35
CA ASP A 298 12.44 -15.77 -7.85
C ASP A 298 12.56 -14.72 -6.72
N ALA A 299 11.62 -14.70 -5.78
CA ALA A 299 11.70 -13.81 -4.61
C ALA A 299 12.92 -14.11 -3.73
N ILE A 300 13.20 -15.37 -3.45
CA ILE A 300 14.37 -15.80 -2.67
C ILE A 300 15.68 -15.43 -3.39
N GLU A 301 15.73 -15.63 -4.69
CA GLU A 301 16.92 -15.35 -5.51
C GLU A 301 17.14 -13.85 -5.76
N SER A 302 16.14 -13.00 -5.57
CA SER A 302 16.28 -11.55 -5.69
C SER A 302 17.21 -10.93 -4.65
N TYR A 303 17.42 -11.60 -3.49
CA TYR A 303 18.33 -11.13 -2.44
C TYR A 303 19.78 -11.24 -2.88
N LEU A 304 20.60 -10.27 -2.48
CA LEU A 304 22.04 -10.25 -2.76
C LEU A 304 22.78 -11.34 -1.96
N ALA A 305 24.00 -11.62 -2.34
CA ALA A 305 24.97 -12.26 -1.45
C ALA A 305 25.49 -11.23 -0.43
N ASP A 306 26.15 -11.67 0.63
CA ASP A 306 26.66 -10.82 1.72
C ASP A 306 27.85 -9.93 1.28
N ASP A 307 28.45 -10.21 0.13
CA ASP A 307 29.42 -9.32 -0.52
C ASP A 307 28.77 -8.14 -1.27
N GLY A 308 27.44 -8.02 -1.22
CA GLY A 308 26.65 -6.95 -1.82
C GLY A 308 26.43 -7.13 -3.33
N LEU A 309 26.79 -8.26 -3.91
CA LEU A 309 26.63 -8.56 -5.32
C LEU A 309 25.41 -9.46 -5.61
N PRO A 310 24.79 -9.33 -6.80
CA PRO A 310 23.80 -10.29 -7.27
C PRO A 310 24.33 -11.74 -7.26
N ILE A 311 23.49 -12.71 -6.92
CA ILE A 311 23.88 -14.13 -6.82
C ILE A 311 24.47 -14.69 -8.13
N GLY A 312 24.06 -14.14 -9.28
CA GLY A 312 24.57 -14.57 -10.59
C GLY A 312 26.05 -14.25 -10.85
N ILE A 313 26.65 -13.36 -10.04
CA ILE A 313 28.06 -12.95 -10.17
C ILE A 313 28.87 -13.07 -8.87
N SER A 314 28.20 -13.22 -7.73
CA SER A 314 28.88 -13.42 -6.45
C SER A 314 29.54 -14.80 -6.39
N SER A 315 30.81 -14.83 -5.98
CA SER A 315 31.53 -16.09 -5.71
C SER A 315 31.15 -16.72 -4.36
N GLN A 316 30.36 -16.04 -3.55
CA GLN A 316 29.94 -16.49 -2.23
C GLN A 316 28.65 -17.31 -2.27
N TYR A 317 27.84 -17.17 -3.33
CA TYR A 317 26.60 -17.93 -3.49
C TYR A 317 26.86 -19.43 -3.61
N GLN A 318 26.18 -20.22 -2.77
CA GLN A 318 26.42 -21.67 -2.65
C GLN A 318 25.45 -22.51 -3.51
N GLY A 319 24.57 -21.88 -4.27
CA GLY A 319 23.56 -22.55 -5.09
C GLY A 319 22.20 -22.68 -4.42
N ASP A 320 21.26 -23.30 -5.13
CA ASP A 320 19.85 -23.33 -4.80
C ASP A 320 19.34 -24.72 -4.32
N ARG A 321 20.25 -25.65 -4.03
CA ARG A 321 19.92 -27.00 -3.54
C ARG A 321 20.22 -27.14 -2.06
N GLY A 322 19.14 -27.37 -1.28
CA GLY A 322 19.21 -27.42 0.17
C GLY A 322 19.10 -26.03 0.81
N ILE A 323 18.30 -25.92 1.86
CA ILE A 323 18.04 -24.65 2.55
C ILE A 323 19.32 -24.00 3.06
N GLU A 324 20.28 -24.80 3.55
CA GLU A 324 21.57 -24.34 4.03
C GLU A 324 22.41 -23.65 2.97
N ASN A 325 22.36 -24.12 1.71
CA ASN A 325 23.08 -23.50 0.59
C ASN A 325 22.37 -22.23 0.10
N VAL A 326 21.03 -22.31 -0.01
CA VAL A 326 20.20 -21.16 -0.43
C VAL A 326 20.39 -19.97 0.50
N MET A 327 20.49 -20.25 1.80
CA MET A 327 20.59 -19.21 2.84
C MET A 327 22.04 -18.84 3.17
N ALA A 328 23.06 -19.59 2.73
CA ALA A 328 24.44 -19.28 3.07
C ALA A 328 24.95 -17.99 2.40
N ASN A 329 25.59 -17.13 3.19
CA ASN A 329 26.27 -15.91 2.73
C ASN A 329 25.34 -14.98 1.92
N ARG A 330 24.15 -14.71 2.45
CA ARG A 330 23.14 -13.85 1.83
C ARG A 330 22.97 -12.54 2.59
N ASP A 331 22.37 -11.58 1.91
CA ASP A 331 21.85 -10.34 2.50
C ASP A 331 21.09 -10.69 3.81
N PRO A 332 21.48 -10.15 4.97
CA PRO A 332 20.89 -10.54 6.25
C PRO A 332 19.38 -10.32 6.36
N ARG A 333 18.79 -9.43 5.53
CA ARG A 333 17.33 -9.24 5.50
C ARG A 333 16.57 -10.50 5.08
N ILE A 334 17.24 -11.45 4.39
CA ILE A 334 16.61 -12.73 4.02
C ILE A 334 16.26 -13.55 5.28
N TYR A 335 17.14 -13.52 6.29
CA TYR A 335 16.92 -14.26 7.56
C TYR A 335 15.86 -13.61 8.45
N GLU A 336 15.65 -12.31 8.28
CA GLU A 336 14.61 -11.57 8.98
C GLU A 336 13.23 -11.72 8.32
N THR A 337 13.20 -12.11 7.04
CA THR A 337 11.97 -12.22 6.27
C THR A 337 11.49 -13.67 6.15
N PHE A 338 12.39 -14.62 6.00
CA PHE A 338 12.08 -16.03 5.74
C PHE A 338 12.65 -16.96 6.79
N VAL A 339 12.00 -18.11 6.99
CA VAL A 339 12.54 -19.22 7.76
C VAL A 339 13.79 -19.74 7.04
N SER A 340 14.92 -19.77 7.75
CA SER A 340 16.24 -20.00 7.14
C SER A 340 16.88 -21.34 7.48
N ASP A 341 16.31 -22.09 8.41
CA ASP A 341 16.89 -23.33 8.95
C ASP A 341 16.12 -24.60 8.53
N GLU A 342 14.90 -24.43 7.98
CA GLU A 342 14.09 -25.56 7.51
C GLU A 342 13.24 -25.21 6.29
N LEU A 343 12.95 -26.20 5.46
CA LEU A 343 11.88 -26.13 4.46
C LEU A 343 10.57 -26.63 5.06
N ARG A 344 9.50 -25.85 4.97
CA ARG A 344 8.19 -26.27 5.48
C ARG A 344 7.41 -27.00 4.39
N ILE A 345 7.61 -28.31 4.29
CA ILE A 345 7.10 -29.19 3.25
C ILE A 345 5.72 -29.74 3.60
N ASN A 346 4.78 -29.70 2.64
CA ASN A 346 3.48 -30.37 2.76
C ASN A 346 3.66 -31.90 2.86
N GLY A 347 3.07 -32.51 3.88
CA GLY A 347 3.26 -33.93 4.20
C GLY A 347 4.33 -34.21 5.23
N VAL A 348 5.16 -33.20 5.57
CA VAL A 348 6.14 -33.22 6.65
C VAL A 348 5.67 -32.34 7.81
N HIS A 349 5.27 -31.10 7.51
CA HIS A 349 4.91 -30.08 8.49
C HIS A 349 3.41 -29.76 8.43
N SER A 350 2.79 -29.45 9.58
CA SER A 350 1.39 -29.00 9.65
C SER A 350 1.25 -27.53 9.17
N ASN A 351 2.27 -26.71 9.41
CA ASN A 351 2.36 -25.32 8.99
C ASN A 351 3.22 -25.18 7.72
N TYR A 352 2.98 -26.06 6.76
CA TYR A 352 3.72 -26.09 5.50
C TYR A 352 3.49 -24.81 4.65
N SER A 353 4.33 -24.65 3.66
CA SER A 353 4.24 -23.61 2.63
C SER A 353 3.99 -24.26 1.26
N THR A 354 3.32 -23.54 0.36
CA THR A 354 3.08 -24.00 -1.01
C THR A 354 4.38 -24.17 -1.81
N THR A 355 5.44 -23.46 -1.44
CA THR A 355 6.75 -23.45 -2.14
C THR A 355 7.85 -24.17 -1.36
N GLY A 356 7.59 -24.60 -0.12
CA GLY A 356 8.59 -25.09 0.82
C GLY A 356 9.33 -23.97 1.56
N TYR A 357 9.51 -22.80 0.96
CA TYR A 357 9.99 -21.61 1.64
C TYR A 357 8.87 -21.00 2.47
N ALA A 358 9.14 -20.61 3.71
CA ALA A 358 8.15 -20.03 4.61
C ALA A 358 8.57 -18.66 5.12
N THR A 359 7.61 -17.85 5.51
CA THR A 359 7.83 -16.50 6.02
C THR A 359 7.77 -16.46 7.53
N HIS A 360 8.56 -15.57 8.15
CA HIS A 360 8.44 -15.28 9.56
C HIS A 360 8.58 -13.79 9.91
N LYS A 361 8.63 -12.92 8.91
CA LYS A 361 8.78 -11.47 9.09
C LYS A 361 7.87 -10.89 10.17
N PHE A 362 6.64 -11.38 10.25
CA PHE A 362 5.60 -10.89 11.14
C PHE A 362 5.41 -11.75 12.41
N LEU A 363 6.28 -12.73 12.62
CA LEU A 363 6.20 -13.61 13.77
C LEU A 363 6.80 -12.92 15.00
N ASN A 364 5.99 -12.75 16.04
CA ASN A 364 6.47 -12.44 17.38
C ASN A 364 6.57 -13.74 18.17
N GLU A 365 7.79 -14.15 18.51
CA GLU A 365 8.08 -15.40 19.18
C GLU A 365 7.62 -15.41 20.63
N GLU A 366 7.54 -14.25 21.29
CA GLU A 366 7.12 -14.15 22.70
C GLU A 366 5.67 -14.59 22.91
N ILE A 367 4.80 -14.31 21.92
CA ILE A 367 3.39 -14.69 21.98
C ILE A 367 3.05 -15.92 21.12
N ALA A 368 4.02 -16.47 20.39
CA ALA A 368 3.78 -17.52 19.39
C ALA A 368 3.04 -18.74 19.95
N ASP A 369 3.30 -19.13 21.20
CA ASP A 369 2.67 -20.25 21.89
C ASP A 369 1.60 -19.83 22.92
N LEU A 370 1.30 -18.55 23.02
CA LEU A 370 0.23 -18.01 23.85
C LEU A 370 -1.11 -17.97 23.09
N PRO A 371 -2.26 -17.81 23.77
CA PRO A 371 -3.55 -17.60 23.12
C PRO A 371 -3.54 -16.42 22.13
N GLU A 372 -2.85 -15.33 22.46
CA GLU A 372 -2.71 -14.11 21.66
C GLU A 372 -1.94 -14.36 20.35
N GLY A 373 -1.06 -15.35 20.30
CA GLY A 373 -0.34 -15.77 19.09
C GLY A 373 -1.13 -16.70 18.18
N SER A 374 -2.42 -16.98 18.49
CA SER A 374 -3.22 -17.96 17.78
C SER A 374 -4.40 -17.32 17.07
N SER A 375 -4.83 -17.92 15.94
CA SER A 375 -6.02 -17.51 15.18
C SER A 375 -5.97 -16.02 14.84
N ASN A 376 -7.05 -15.29 15.10
CA ASN A 376 -7.18 -13.86 14.84
C ASN A 376 -7.06 -12.99 16.13
N LEU A 377 -6.31 -13.46 17.10
CA LEU A 377 -6.14 -12.78 18.39
C LEU A 377 -4.84 -11.98 18.51
N ASN A 378 -4.09 -11.86 17.43
CA ASN A 378 -2.77 -11.25 17.45
C ASN A 378 -2.82 -9.73 17.69
N PRO A 379 -2.08 -9.19 18.67
CA PRO A 379 -2.08 -7.78 19.05
C PRO A 379 -0.82 -7.03 18.61
N THR A 380 -0.01 -7.58 17.69
CA THR A 380 1.19 -6.88 17.23
C THR A 380 0.80 -5.66 16.38
N ASP A 381 1.43 -4.51 16.63
CA ASP A 381 1.19 -3.28 15.91
C ASP A 381 1.67 -3.35 14.46
N ALA A 382 0.99 -2.63 13.57
CA ALA A 382 1.30 -2.62 12.14
C ALA A 382 1.86 -1.26 11.69
N PRO A 383 3.07 -1.19 11.12
CA PRO A 383 3.53 0.02 10.48
C PRO A 383 2.64 0.33 9.27
N VAL A 384 2.28 1.59 9.08
CA VAL A 384 1.53 2.09 7.91
C VAL A 384 2.45 2.88 7.00
N LEU A 385 3.37 3.61 7.61
CA LEU A 385 4.40 4.39 6.92
C LEU A 385 5.68 4.34 7.76
N ARG A 386 6.79 3.98 7.14
CA ARG A 386 8.08 3.82 7.81
C ARG A 386 9.23 4.46 7.05
N TYR A 387 10.28 4.83 7.76
CA TYR A 387 11.43 5.56 7.22
C TYR A 387 12.19 4.78 6.14
N GLY A 388 12.26 3.43 6.23
CA GLY A 388 12.85 2.61 5.17
C GLY A 388 12.17 2.79 3.81
N GLU A 389 10.85 2.99 3.78
CA GLU A 389 10.13 3.31 2.54
C GLU A 389 10.51 4.71 2.00
N ILE A 390 10.65 5.70 2.89
CA ILE A 390 11.02 7.06 2.51
C ILE A 390 12.38 7.09 1.81
N LEU A 391 13.35 6.38 2.39
CA LEU A 391 14.70 6.26 1.84
C LEU A 391 14.70 5.66 0.44
N ILE A 392 13.95 4.58 0.23
CA ILE A 392 13.92 3.94 -1.09
C ILE A 392 13.05 4.69 -2.11
N ASN A 393 12.01 5.43 -1.66
CA ASN A 393 11.26 6.33 -2.53
C ASN A 393 12.16 7.46 -3.05
N TYR A 394 13.01 8.04 -2.18
CA TYR A 394 14.00 9.06 -2.58
C TYR A 394 14.97 8.51 -3.63
N ALA A 395 15.58 7.35 -3.36
CA ALA A 395 16.55 6.73 -4.25
C ALA A 395 15.96 6.45 -5.64
N GLU A 396 14.76 5.86 -5.68
CA GLU A 396 14.11 5.51 -6.94
C GLU A 396 13.68 6.77 -7.70
N ALA A 397 13.07 7.76 -7.05
CA ALA A 397 12.68 9.02 -7.70
C ALA A 397 13.90 9.72 -8.32
N THR A 398 15.04 9.75 -7.61
CA THR A 398 16.28 10.32 -8.12
C THR A 398 16.81 9.57 -9.34
N ALA A 399 16.83 8.23 -9.29
CA ALA A 399 17.28 7.41 -10.41
C ALA A 399 16.36 7.52 -11.64
N GLU A 400 15.05 7.57 -11.42
CA GLU A 400 14.07 7.75 -12.49
C GLU A 400 14.22 9.12 -13.18
N LEU A 401 14.44 10.19 -12.39
CA LEU A 401 14.72 11.55 -12.90
C LEU A 401 15.98 11.57 -13.76
N ALA A 402 17.05 10.91 -13.33
CA ALA A 402 18.29 10.84 -14.10
C ALA A 402 18.07 10.23 -15.51
N THR A 403 17.20 9.25 -15.64
CA THR A 403 16.88 8.64 -16.94
C THR A 403 16.02 9.55 -17.84
N LEU A 404 15.38 10.58 -17.28
CA LEU A 404 14.62 11.59 -18.02
C LEU A 404 15.47 12.82 -18.42
N GLY A 405 16.77 12.82 -18.10
CA GLY A 405 17.67 13.94 -18.36
C GLY A 405 17.67 14.99 -17.25
N GLY A 406 17.15 14.65 -16.07
CA GLY A 406 17.32 15.41 -14.83
C GLY A 406 18.74 15.29 -14.27
N SER A 407 18.92 15.67 -13.00
CA SER A 407 20.23 15.53 -12.31
C SER A 407 20.65 14.05 -12.26
N GLU A 408 21.93 13.79 -12.50
CA GLU A 408 22.50 12.46 -12.35
C GLU A 408 22.39 12.01 -10.88
N LEU A 409 22.18 10.69 -10.69
CA LEU A 409 22.27 10.08 -9.37
C LEU A 409 23.72 10.12 -8.89
N THR A 410 23.94 10.68 -7.73
CA THR A 410 25.28 10.84 -7.13
C THR A 410 25.53 9.81 -6.03
N GLN A 411 26.82 9.70 -5.61
CA GLN A 411 27.15 8.87 -4.44
C GLN A 411 26.48 9.43 -3.16
N GLU A 412 26.36 10.75 -3.01
CA GLU A 412 25.69 11.38 -1.88
C GLU A 412 24.21 10.98 -1.81
N ASP A 413 23.51 10.89 -2.96
CA ASP A 413 22.13 10.40 -3.02
C ASP A 413 22.03 8.94 -2.53
N LEU A 414 22.98 8.09 -2.89
CA LEU A 414 23.05 6.70 -2.40
C LEU A 414 23.37 6.65 -0.91
N ASP A 415 24.31 7.48 -0.44
CA ASP A 415 24.74 7.48 0.96
C ASP A 415 23.66 7.97 1.92
N MET A 416 22.77 8.84 1.46
CA MET A 416 21.64 9.31 2.27
C MET A 416 20.36 8.45 2.11
N SER A 417 20.41 7.39 1.32
CA SER A 417 19.24 6.54 1.03
C SER A 417 19.57 5.03 1.06
N VAL A 418 19.97 4.44 -0.05
CA VAL A 418 20.25 3.00 -0.17
C VAL A 418 21.31 2.54 0.84
N ASN A 419 22.38 3.30 1.02
CA ASN A 419 23.45 2.92 1.94
C ASN A 419 23.04 3.04 3.42
N VAL A 420 22.08 3.89 3.75
CA VAL A 420 21.44 3.90 5.07
C VAL A 420 20.71 2.57 5.32
N LEU A 421 19.98 2.03 4.33
CA LEU A 421 19.32 0.73 4.41
C LEU A 421 20.33 -0.42 4.56
N ARG A 422 21.40 -0.41 3.76
CA ARG A 422 22.46 -1.43 3.80
C ARG A 422 23.25 -1.41 5.10
N ASN A 423 23.45 -0.22 5.68
CA ASN A 423 24.15 -0.01 6.97
C ASN A 423 23.22 -0.10 8.19
N ARG A 424 21.97 -0.52 8.03
CA ARG A 424 21.03 -0.77 9.13
C ARG A 424 21.67 -1.69 10.18
N PRO A 425 21.44 -1.47 11.49
CA PRO A 425 21.91 -2.37 12.55
C PRO A 425 21.50 -3.82 12.26
N GLY A 426 22.49 -4.72 12.25
CA GLY A 426 22.30 -6.15 11.97
C GLY A 426 22.33 -6.54 10.47
N ILE A 427 22.31 -5.57 9.53
CA ILE A 427 22.41 -5.86 8.08
C ILE A 427 23.86 -5.74 7.63
N ASN A 428 24.47 -4.56 7.66
CA ASN A 428 25.89 -4.31 7.36
C ASN A 428 26.36 -4.86 6.00
N LEU A 429 25.57 -4.65 4.95
CA LEU A 429 26.00 -4.95 3.57
C LEU A 429 27.00 -3.90 3.07
N PRO A 430 27.89 -4.27 2.13
CA PRO A 430 28.73 -3.30 1.44
C PRO A 430 27.91 -2.20 0.75
N ASP A 431 28.42 -0.96 0.79
CA ASP A 431 27.79 0.18 0.16
C ASP A 431 27.62 -0.01 -1.35
N LEU A 432 26.46 0.37 -1.86
CA LEU A 432 26.25 0.56 -3.29
C LEU A 432 26.96 1.84 -3.72
N GLN A 433 27.77 1.75 -4.75
CA GLN A 433 28.52 2.86 -5.32
C GLN A 433 28.04 3.15 -6.74
N VAL A 434 28.16 4.41 -7.16
CA VAL A 434 27.94 4.81 -8.55
C VAL A 434 29.27 5.23 -9.19
N ILE A 435 29.69 4.49 -10.22
CA ILE A 435 30.93 4.78 -10.97
C ILE A 435 30.58 4.90 -12.45
N GLY A 436 30.68 6.10 -13.00
CA GLY A 436 30.29 6.36 -14.38
C GLY A 436 28.83 6.04 -14.70
N GLY A 437 27.93 6.23 -13.74
CA GLY A 437 26.48 5.93 -13.88
C GLY A 437 26.12 4.44 -13.73
N LEU A 438 27.09 3.58 -13.43
CA LEU A 438 26.91 2.13 -13.27
C LEU A 438 27.02 1.73 -11.79
N PRO A 439 26.34 0.64 -11.36
CA PRO A 439 26.46 0.12 -10.01
C PRO A 439 27.83 -0.47 -9.77
N ALA A 440 28.36 -0.24 -8.58
CA ALA A 440 29.64 -0.81 -8.15
C ALA A 440 29.58 -1.18 -6.67
N VAL A 441 30.42 -2.13 -6.28
CA VAL A 441 30.68 -2.52 -4.87
C VAL A 441 32.19 -2.64 -4.70
N ASN A 442 32.71 -2.08 -3.60
CA ASN A 442 34.16 -2.07 -3.31
C ASN A 442 35.02 -1.55 -4.48
N GLY A 443 34.54 -0.55 -5.21
CA GLY A 443 35.23 0.05 -6.35
C GLY A 443 35.15 -0.74 -7.65
N GLN A 444 34.46 -1.88 -7.68
CA GLN A 444 34.29 -2.72 -8.86
C GLN A 444 32.90 -2.55 -9.46
N VAL A 445 32.85 -2.05 -10.70
CA VAL A 445 31.61 -1.94 -11.48
C VAL A 445 31.14 -3.33 -11.88
N TYR A 446 29.81 -3.53 -11.83
CA TYR A 446 29.17 -4.77 -12.26
C TYR A 446 27.89 -4.48 -13.07
N ASP A 447 27.41 -5.49 -13.76
CA ASP A 447 26.08 -5.55 -14.35
C ASP A 447 25.47 -6.93 -14.01
N ASP A 448 24.24 -6.93 -13.51
CA ASP A 448 23.56 -8.18 -13.18
C ASP A 448 23.17 -8.92 -14.47
N PRO A 449 23.63 -10.18 -14.66
CA PRO A 449 23.26 -10.96 -15.83
C PRO A 449 21.76 -11.27 -15.93
N ALA A 450 21.01 -11.17 -14.81
CA ALA A 450 19.57 -11.33 -14.78
C ALA A 450 18.80 -10.01 -15.00
N ARG A 451 19.51 -8.90 -15.22
CA ARG A 451 18.89 -7.60 -15.44
C ARG A 451 18.02 -7.59 -16.69
N ASP A 452 16.81 -7.05 -16.55
CA ASP A 452 16.00 -6.68 -17.71
C ASP A 452 16.75 -5.63 -18.56
N SER A 453 17.00 -5.96 -19.83
CA SER A 453 17.78 -5.12 -20.74
C SER A 453 17.20 -3.72 -20.95
N ASP A 454 15.89 -3.56 -20.75
CA ASP A 454 15.18 -2.29 -20.92
C ASP A 454 15.32 -1.36 -19.69
N VAL A 455 15.86 -1.88 -18.57
CA VAL A 455 16.06 -1.12 -17.34
C VAL A 455 17.55 -0.78 -17.19
N PRO A 456 17.94 0.49 -17.04
CA PRO A 456 19.33 0.88 -16.78
C PRO A 456 19.90 0.18 -15.54
N ALA A 457 21.18 -0.20 -15.59
CA ALA A 457 21.80 -1.04 -14.56
C ALA A 457 21.68 -0.47 -13.13
N MET A 458 21.92 0.83 -12.93
CA MET A 458 21.76 1.45 -11.61
C MET A 458 20.30 1.47 -11.14
N LEU A 459 19.36 1.76 -12.03
CA LEU A 459 17.93 1.73 -11.70
C LEU A 459 17.47 0.30 -11.36
N TRP A 460 18.02 -0.71 -12.02
CA TRP A 460 17.77 -2.12 -11.70
C TRP A 460 18.17 -2.47 -10.28
N GLU A 461 19.35 -2.03 -9.84
CA GLU A 461 19.81 -2.28 -8.48
C GLU A 461 18.97 -1.53 -7.43
N ILE A 462 18.54 -0.30 -7.71
CA ILE A 462 17.63 0.44 -6.82
C ILE A 462 16.25 -0.23 -6.73
N ARG A 463 15.72 -0.75 -7.84
CA ARG A 463 14.47 -1.52 -7.83
C ARG A 463 14.60 -2.85 -7.10
N ARG A 464 15.79 -3.49 -7.17
CA ARG A 464 16.12 -4.67 -6.36
C ARG A 464 16.13 -4.31 -4.87
N GLU A 465 16.83 -3.25 -4.50
CA GLU A 465 16.90 -2.77 -3.12
C GLU A 465 15.48 -2.47 -2.57
N ARG A 466 14.63 -1.84 -3.39
CA ARG A 466 13.23 -1.62 -3.07
C ARG A 466 12.46 -2.92 -2.85
N ARG A 467 12.59 -3.90 -3.74
CA ARG A 467 11.92 -5.19 -3.61
C ARG A 467 12.32 -5.89 -2.31
N ILE A 468 13.62 -5.91 -1.99
CA ILE A 468 14.15 -6.54 -0.78
C ILE A 468 13.68 -5.80 0.48
N GLU A 469 13.82 -4.49 0.51
CA GLU A 469 13.45 -3.67 1.68
C GLU A 469 11.95 -3.76 1.98
N LEU A 470 11.11 -3.71 0.95
CA LEU A 470 9.65 -3.69 1.08
C LEU A 470 9.00 -5.07 0.86
N MET A 471 9.78 -6.15 0.93
CA MET A 471 9.29 -7.51 0.71
C MET A 471 8.09 -7.82 1.63
N MET A 472 6.98 -8.28 1.06
CA MET A 472 5.73 -8.64 1.73
C MET A 472 4.93 -7.47 2.35
N GLU A 473 5.26 -6.23 2.06
CA GLU A 473 4.54 -5.05 2.57
C GLU A 473 3.44 -4.54 1.63
N GLY A 474 3.15 -5.29 0.57
CA GLY A 474 2.03 -5.00 -0.34
C GLY A 474 2.35 -4.07 -1.51
N PHE A 475 3.62 -3.67 -1.70
CA PHE A 475 4.01 -2.72 -2.75
C PHE A 475 4.26 -3.36 -4.12
N ARG A 476 4.69 -4.61 -4.18
CA ARG A 476 5.24 -5.23 -5.39
C ARG A 476 4.30 -5.17 -6.61
N LEU A 477 3.01 -5.43 -6.43
CA LEU A 477 2.06 -5.38 -7.54
C LEU A 477 1.95 -3.96 -8.13
N ASP A 478 1.88 -2.94 -7.27
CA ASP A 478 1.81 -1.55 -7.71
C ASP A 478 3.13 -1.10 -8.36
N ASP A 479 4.28 -1.59 -7.88
CA ASP A 479 5.58 -1.36 -8.52
C ASP A 479 5.60 -1.92 -9.94
N LEU A 480 5.19 -3.17 -10.13
CA LEU A 480 5.11 -3.80 -11.46
C LEU A 480 4.13 -3.07 -12.38
N ARG A 481 3.01 -2.60 -11.84
CA ARG A 481 2.02 -1.82 -12.61
C ARG A 481 2.57 -0.48 -13.05
N ARG A 482 3.15 0.31 -12.14
CA ARG A 482 3.66 1.65 -12.46
C ARG A 482 4.90 1.63 -13.36
N TRP A 483 5.73 0.58 -13.29
CA TRP A 483 6.87 0.37 -14.20
C TRP A 483 6.46 -0.21 -15.57
N LYS A 484 5.19 -0.54 -15.76
CA LYS A 484 4.68 -1.23 -16.95
C LYS A 484 5.37 -2.59 -17.15
N LYS A 485 5.51 -3.38 -16.07
CA LYS A 485 6.23 -4.66 -16.01
C LYS A 485 5.36 -5.81 -15.49
N LEU A 486 4.05 -5.83 -15.81
CA LEU A 486 3.18 -6.95 -15.45
C LEU A 486 3.52 -8.24 -16.16
N GLU A 487 4.33 -8.21 -17.24
CA GLU A 487 4.88 -9.40 -17.86
C GLU A 487 5.76 -10.23 -16.91
N TYR A 488 6.34 -9.64 -15.86
CA TYR A 488 7.13 -10.39 -14.87
C TYR A 488 6.30 -11.43 -14.11
N VAL A 489 4.98 -11.25 -14.03
CA VAL A 489 4.10 -12.21 -13.37
C VAL A 489 3.54 -13.28 -14.32
N ASP A 490 3.97 -13.32 -15.57
CA ASP A 490 3.61 -14.39 -16.50
C ASP A 490 4.34 -15.69 -16.12
N MET A 491 3.57 -16.72 -15.80
CA MET A 491 4.11 -17.99 -15.31
C MET A 491 4.65 -18.89 -16.44
N VAL A 492 4.39 -18.54 -17.70
CA VAL A 492 4.89 -19.27 -18.87
C VAL A 492 6.26 -18.72 -19.27
N ASP A 493 6.37 -17.40 -19.34
CA ASP A 493 7.60 -16.73 -19.73
C ASP A 493 8.60 -16.66 -18.56
N ASN A 494 8.11 -16.56 -17.31
CA ASN A 494 8.91 -16.57 -16.09
C ASN A 494 8.52 -17.77 -15.18
N PRO A 495 8.99 -18.99 -15.47
CA PRO A 495 8.59 -20.19 -14.73
C PRO A 495 9.06 -20.20 -13.26
N ASP A 496 10.09 -19.43 -12.88
CA ASP A 496 10.63 -19.42 -11.52
C ASP A 496 9.66 -18.79 -10.50
N ILE A 497 8.69 -17.97 -10.94
CA ILE A 497 7.61 -17.51 -10.06
C ILE A 497 6.59 -18.60 -9.70
N ASN A 498 6.57 -19.73 -10.44
CA ASN A 498 5.79 -20.93 -10.11
C ASN A 498 6.71 -22.09 -9.68
N ARG A 499 7.84 -21.76 -9.07
CA ARG A 499 8.78 -22.71 -8.47
C ARG A 499 9.05 -22.32 -7.03
N GLY A 500 9.20 -23.34 -6.20
CA GLY A 500 9.64 -23.23 -4.82
C GLY A 500 11.05 -23.78 -4.64
N ALA A 501 11.30 -24.28 -3.42
CA ALA A 501 12.56 -24.91 -3.06
C ALA A 501 12.83 -26.17 -3.89
N TRP A 502 14.12 -26.45 -4.10
CA TRP A 502 14.55 -27.75 -4.62
C TRP A 502 14.49 -28.80 -3.52
N VAL A 503 13.91 -29.95 -3.79
CA VAL A 503 13.68 -31.06 -2.84
C VAL A 503 14.04 -32.38 -3.48
N ASP A 504 14.63 -33.28 -2.70
CA ASP A 504 14.74 -34.72 -2.99
C ASP A 504 13.84 -35.44 -1.98
N ILE A 505 12.90 -36.30 -2.46
CA ILE A 505 11.98 -37.01 -1.58
C ILE A 505 12.68 -38.01 -0.66
N ASP A 506 13.86 -38.51 -1.05
CA ASP A 506 14.66 -39.43 -0.25
C ASP A 506 15.20 -38.78 1.04
N ASP A 507 15.27 -37.45 1.09
CA ASP A 507 15.64 -36.70 2.30
C ASP A 507 14.56 -36.72 3.40
N TYR A 508 13.32 -37.17 3.07
CA TYR A 508 12.18 -37.21 3.99
C TYR A 508 11.60 -38.63 4.19
N PRO A 509 12.38 -39.57 4.69
CA PRO A 509 11.93 -40.96 4.79
C PRO A 509 10.72 -41.13 5.71
N GLY A 510 9.66 -41.72 5.18
CA GLY A 510 8.40 -41.96 5.90
C GLY A 510 7.37 -40.83 5.83
N ALA A 511 7.67 -39.71 5.20
CA ALA A 511 6.71 -38.65 4.93
C ALA A 511 5.75 -39.04 3.79
N ASN A 512 4.53 -38.52 3.83
CA ASN A 512 3.57 -38.69 2.74
C ASN A 512 3.66 -37.50 1.76
N LEU A 513 4.52 -37.62 0.78
CA LEU A 513 4.80 -36.59 -0.22
C LEU A 513 4.00 -36.78 -1.53
N THR A 514 2.98 -37.62 -1.55
CA THR A 514 2.19 -37.90 -2.77
C THR A 514 1.51 -36.69 -3.39
N ASN A 515 1.30 -35.61 -2.60
CA ASN A 515 0.72 -34.35 -3.06
C ASN A 515 1.77 -33.30 -3.43
N LEU A 516 3.06 -33.61 -3.28
CA LEU A 516 4.14 -32.71 -3.63
C LEU A 516 4.48 -32.90 -5.11
N ALA A 517 4.25 -31.88 -5.93
CA ALA A 517 4.63 -31.89 -7.33
C ALA A 517 6.04 -31.31 -7.49
N LEU A 518 6.91 -32.04 -8.17
CA LEU A 518 8.30 -31.66 -8.44
C LEU A 518 8.56 -31.57 -9.94
N THR A 519 9.56 -30.82 -10.35
CA THR A 519 9.91 -30.66 -11.77
C THR A 519 10.49 -31.93 -12.41
N GLU A 520 11.09 -32.85 -11.64
CA GLU A 520 11.84 -34.00 -12.14
C GLU A 520 11.47 -35.33 -11.44
N GLY A 521 10.17 -35.54 -11.19
CA GLY A 521 9.71 -36.80 -10.57
C GLY A 521 9.93 -36.84 -9.07
N ASP A 522 10.95 -37.56 -8.59
CA ASP A 522 11.22 -37.74 -7.15
C ASP A 522 12.17 -36.66 -6.58
N GLN A 523 12.67 -35.77 -7.41
CA GLN A 523 13.50 -34.64 -7.03
C GLN A 523 13.19 -33.42 -7.90
N GLY A 524 13.67 -32.23 -7.50
CA GLY A 524 13.51 -31.01 -8.27
C GLY A 524 12.84 -29.89 -7.50
N TYR A 525 12.47 -28.83 -8.22
CA TYR A 525 11.77 -27.70 -7.60
C TYR A 525 10.32 -28.04 -7.34
N ILE A 526 9.82 -27.61 -6.19
CA ILE A 526 8.39 -27.70 -5.88
C ILE A 526 7.61 -26.84 -6.88
N ILE A 527 6.52 -27.39 -7.43
CA ILE A 527 5.58 -26.68 -8.29
C ILE A 527 4.33 -26.36 -7.46
N PRO A 528 4.14 -25.11 -7.00
CA PRO A 528 3.00 -24.74 -6.16
C PRO A 528 1.63 -24.98 -6.81
N ALA A 529 1.53 -24.77 -8.12
CA ALA A 529 0.31 -24.91 -8.90
C ALA A 529 0.46 -25.91 -10.06
N PRO A 530 0.62 -27.21 -9.79
CA PRO A 530 0.94 -28.19 -10.83
C PRO A 530 -0.22 -28.46 -11.79
N ALA A 531 -1.47 -28.37 -11.32
CA ALA A 531 -2.68 -28.65 -12.10
C ALA A 531 -3.48 -27.37 -12.43
N GLY A 532 -2.98 -26.22 -12.01
CA GLY A 532 -3.63 -24.94 -12.22
C GLY A 532 -3.53 -24.46 -13.66
N THR A 533 -4.43 -23.56 -14.06
CA THR A 533 -4.22 -22.80 -15.29
C THR A 533 -3.20 -21.71 -14.99
N PRO A 534 -2.11 -21.61 -15.74
CA PRO A 534 -1.08 -20.62 -15.49
C PRO A 534 -1.66 -19.21 -15.61
N ARG A 535 -1.10 -18.27 -14.85
CA ARG A 535 -1.31 -16.85 -15.07
C ARG A 535 -0.52 -16.44 -16.30
N ILE A 536 -1.21 -15.79 -17.23
CA ILE A 536 -0.62 -15.31 -18.48
C ILE A 536 -0.91 -13.81 -18.57
N PHE A 537 0.08 -13.03 -18.95
CA PHE A 537 -0.05 -11.62 -19.30
C PHE A 537 -0.13 -11.50 -20.83
N ASP A 538 -1.35 -11.37 -21.36
CA ASP A 538 -1.62 -11.37 -22.80
C ASP A 538 -2.25 -10.06 -23.31
N ASN A 539 -2.59 -9.13 -22.40
CA ASN A 539 -3.31 -7.93 -22.79
C ASN A 539 -3.04 -6.75 -21.83
N GLU A 540 -2.53 -5.66 -22.35
CA GLU A 540 -2.23 -4.43 -21.58
C GLU A 540 -3.48 -3.75 -20.96
N ARG A 541 -4.70 -4.07 -21.39
CA ARG A 541 -5.93 -3.50 -20.77
C ARG A 541 -5.99 -3.73 -19.26
N VAL A 542 -5.33 -4.80 -18.76
CA VAL A 542 -5.35 -5.20 -17.34
C VAL A 542 -4.58 -4.26 -16.42
N TYR A 543 -3.83 -3.30 -16.96
CA TYR A 543 -3.23 -2.23 -16.16
C TYR A 543 -4.28 -1.32 -15.52
N LEU A 544 -5.45 -1.18 -16.15
CA LEU A 544 -6.59 -0.44 -15.61
C LEU A 544 -7.81 -1.36 -15.49
N ASN A 545 -8.54 -1.21 -14.40
CA ASN A 545 -9.77 -1.96 -14.19
C ASN A 545 -10.90 -1.43 -15.11
N PRO A 546 -11.80 -2.32 -15.55
CA PRO A 546 -13.01 -1.88 -16.25
C PRO A 546 -13.97 -1.16 -15.31
N ILE A 547 -14.68 -0.17 -15.84
CA ILE A 547 -15.79 0.48 -15.15
C ILE A 547 -16.98 -0.50 -15.11
N PRO A 548 -17.61 -0.73 -13.95
CA PRO A 548 -18.74 -1.67 -13.83
C PRO A 548 -19.92 -1.29 -14.72
N LEU A 549 -20.61 -2.29 -15.26
CA LEU A 549 -21.70 -2.08 -16.21
C LEU A 549 -22.87 -1.29 -15.62
N ASP A 550 -23.19 -1.50 -14.33
CA ASP A 550 -24.26 -0.76 -13.64
C ASP A 550 -24.02 0.76 -13.65
N GLN A 551 -22.76 1.19 -13.55
CA GLN A 551 -22.40 2.62 -13.59
C GLN A 551 -22.60 3.21 -15.00
N ILE A 552 -22.19 2.48 -16.03
CA ILE A 552 -22.41 2.89 -17.42
C ILE A 552 -23.92 2.98 -17.73
N VAL A 553 -24.69 2.00 -17.24
CA VAL A 553 -26.14 1.99 -17.37
C VAL A 553 -26.78 3.16 -16.62
N LEU A 554 -26.31 3.45 -15.39
CA LEU A 554 -26.80 4.56 -14.57
C LEU A 554 -26.65 5.90 -15.32
N TYR A 555 -25.46 6.18 -15.87
CA TYR A 555 -25.22 7.40 -16.65
C TYR A 555 -26.15 7.49 -17.86
N ARG A 556 -26.25 6.41 -18.63
CA ARG A 556 -27.13 6.34 -19.80
C ARG A 556 -28.60 6.60 -19.46
N ASP A 557 -29.10 6.03 -18.37
CA ASP A 557 -30.50 6.17 -17.93
C ASP A 557 -30.81 7.59 -17.45
N GLN A 558 -29.79 8.37 -17.08
CA GLN A 558 -29.87 9.80 -16.78
C GLN A 558 -29.62 10.69 -18.02
N GLY A 559 -29.32 10.12 -19.17
CA GLY A 559 -29.08 10.84 -20.43
C GLY A 559 -27.62 11.26 -20.65
N TYR A 560 -26.69 10.70 -19.89
CA TYR A 560 -25.25 10.99 -19.96
C TYR A 560 -24.45 9.78 -20.46
N THR A 561 -23.18 10.00 -20.80
CA THR A 561 -22.27 8.96 -21.27
C THR A 561 -21.11 8.80 -20.29
N LEU A 562 -20.86 7.56 -19.83
CA LEU A 562 -19.66 7.16 -19.14
C LEU A 562 -18.91 6.17 -20.04
N GLU A 563 -17.77 6.59 -20.55
CA GLU A 563 -16.96 5.77 -21.45
C GLU A 563 -16.17 4.71 -20.67
N GLN A 564 -16.06 3.52 -21.24
CA GLN A 564 -15.28 2.41 -20.70
C GLN A 564 -13.77 2.62 -20.95
N ASN A 565 -12.93 1.99 -20.15
CA ASN A 565 -11.49 1.94 -20.40
C ASN A 565 -11.17 1.20 -21.71
N PRO A 566 -10.11 1.62 -22.44
CA PRO A 566 -9.73 0.99 -23.70
C PRO A 566 -9.52 -0.53 -23.56
N GLY A 567 -10.04 -1.30 -24.48
CA GLY A 567 -9.90 -2.76 -24.50
C GLY A 567 -10.92 -3.54 -23.67
N TRP A 568 -11.76 -2.84 -22.89
CA TRP A 568 -12.83 -3.43 -22.08
C TRP A 568 -14.22 -3.33 -22.70
#